data_951dd25568f5c1b1ba54cf9721187e9e
#
_entry.id   951dd25568f5c1b1ba54cf9721187e9e
#
_cell.length_a   1.000
_cell.length_b   1.000
_cell.length_c   1.000
_cell.angle_alpha   90.00
_cell.angle_beta   90.00
_cell.angle_gamma   90.00
#
_symmetry.space_group_name_H-M   'P 1'
#
loop_
_entity.id
_entity.type
_entity.pdbx_description
1 polymer ?
#
loop_
_entity_poly.entity_id
_entity_poly.type
_entity_poly.pdbx_seq_one_letter_code
_entity_poly.pdbx_strand_id
1 'polypeptide(L)'
;MAQVRPQGGEVMSARTTRVLRMAMVLAAALDAGTASAFDRGAAAPPFDLPGKDGAAVQLAKLQGRLVYVDFWASWCGPCRQSFPWMNDMQARYGARGLQVVGVNLDAKSDDARRFLAETPARFTIAFDPAGATPRAYGIKGMPSSVLIGPDGKVLYEHAGFTEADRAELEQVIQK
;
A
#
# COMPACT_ATOMS: atom_id res chain seq x y z
N MET A 1 -82.75 26.09 20.25
CA MET A 1 -82.13 27.41 20.46
C MET A 1 -80.77 27.14 21.07
N ALA A 2 -79.82 27.87 20.74
CA ALA A 2 -78.39 27.87 21.15
C ALA A 2 -77.43 26.99 20.32
N GLN A 3 -76.67 27.73 19.54
CA GLN A 3 -75.55 27.27 18.74
C GLN A 3 -74.33 27.02 19.61
N VAL A 4 -73.58 25.99 19.35
CA VAL A 4 -72.20 25.87 19.83
C VAL A 4 -71.28 25.53 18.65
N ARG A 5 -70.36 26.46 18.38
CA ARG A 5 -69.24 26.27 17.43
C ARG A 5 -68.10 25.51 18.15
N PRO A 6 -67.41 24.62 17.50
CA PRO A 6 -66.07 24.27 17.90
C PRO A 6 -65.06 25.03 17.06
N GLN A 7 -64.27 25.85 17.72
CA GLN A 7 -62.98 26.35 17.20
C GLN A 7 -61.88 25.46 17.79
N GLY A 8 -61.04 24.90 16.95
CA GLY A 8 -59.87 24.13 17.35
C GLY A 8 -58.88 24.04 16.20
N GLY A 9 -58.31 25.17 15.81
CA GLY A 9 -57.15 25.15 14.93
C GLY A 9 -55.90 24.94 15.76
N GLU A 10 -55.32 23.76 15.69
CA GLU A 10 -53.98 23.49 16.27
C GLU A 10 -52.92 24.21 15.46
N VAL A 11 -52.38 25.26 16.04
CA VAL A 11 -51.21 25.97 15.55
C VAL A 11 -49.98 25.10 15.86
N MET A 12 -49.54 24.37 14.86
CA MET A 12 -48.32 23.56 14.94
C MET A 12 -47.13 24.50 15.22
N SER A 13 -46.61 24.42 16.47
CA SER A 13 -45.58 25.28 17.02
C SER A 13 -44.32 25.26 16.14
N ALA A 14 -43.84 26.44 15.76
CA ALA A 14 -42.60 26.68 14.99
C ALA A 14 -41.33 26.08 15.62
N ARG A 15 -41.43 25.54 16.83
CA ARG A 15 -40.33 24.86 17.52
C ARG A 15 -40.12 23.43 17.03
N THR A 16 -41.15 22.72 16.61
CA THR A 16 -41.07 21.32 16.13
C THR A 16 -40.41 21.23 14.75
N THR A 17 -40.61 22.26 13.91
CA THR A 17 -40.05 22.31 12.54
C THR A 17 -38.54 22.58 12.54
N ARG A 18 -38.02 23.29 13.59
CA ARG A 18 -36.56 23.53 13.72
C ARG A 18 -35.78 22.31 14.21
N VAL A 19 -36.35 21.50 15.09
CA VAL A 19 -35.71 20.28 15.60
C VAL A 19 -35.63 19.21 14.48
N LEU A 20 -36.67 19.10 13.62
CA LEU A 20 -36.65 18.14 12.51
C LEU A 20 -35.65 18.52 11.39
N ARG A 21 -35.42 19.83 11.17
CA ARG A 21 -34.39 20.28 10.20
C ARG A 21 -32.99 20.14 10.71
N MET A 22 -32.76 20.15 12.02
CA MET A 22 -31.43 19.98 12.62
C MET A 22 -31.00 18.51 12.72
N ALA A 23 -31.97 17.58 12.79
CA ALA A 23 -31.69 16.14 12.77
C ALA A 23 -31.34 15.61 11.37
N MET A 24 -31.71 16.30 10.30
CA MET A 24 -31.45 15.87 8.91
C MET A 24 -30.08 16.31 8.37
N VAL A 25 -29.38 17.22 9.04
CA VAL A 25 -28.05 17.72 8.64
C VAL A 25 -26.91 16.91 9.28
N LEU A 26 -27.19 16.08 10.31
CA LEU A 26 -26.16 15.32 11.03
C LEU A 26 -25.96 13.87 10.50
N ALA A 27 -26.73 13.45 9.49
CA ALA A 27 -26.64 12.08 8.93
C ALA A 27 -25.77 11.97 7.66
N ALA A 28 -25.09 13.05 7.24
CA ALA A 28 -24.32 13.09 5.97
C ALA A 28 -22.80 13.10 6.14
N ALA A 29 -22.26 12.63 7.27
CA ALA A 29 -20.83 12.70 7.53
C ALA A 29 -20.26 11.43 8.18
N LEU A 30 -20.63 10.25 7.69
CA LEU A 30 -19.97 9.00 8.06
C LEU A 30 -19.80 8.08 6.84
N ASP A 31 -19.36 8.65 5.73
CA ASP A 31 -18.54 7.89 4.78
C ASP A 31 -17.10 7.95 5.28
N ALA A 32 -16.83 7.26 6.37
CA ALA A 32 -15.49 6.80 6.68
C ALA A 32 -15.16 5.72 5.66
N GLY A 33 -14.86 6.12 4.42
CA GLY A 33 -14.20 5.28 3.46
C GLY A 33 -12.99 4.69 4.14
N THR A 34 -12.93 3.36 4.25
CA THR A 34 -11.71 2.65 4.57
C THR A 34 -10.68 3.09 3.55
N ALA A 35 -9.85 4.06 3.92
CA ALA A 35 -8.73 4.48 3.11
C ALA A 35 -7.87 3.22 2.90
N SER A 36 -7.94 2.66 1.71
CA SER A 36 -6.90 1.77 1.19
C SER A 36 -5.59 2.52 1.36
N ALA A 37 -4.55 1.90 1.86
CA ALA A 37 -3.31 2.56 2.26
C ALA A 37 -2.70 3.39 1.11
N PHE A 38 -3.08 3.08 -0.13
CA PHE A 38 -2.84 3.90 -1.32
C PHE A 38 -4.01 3.83 -2.31
N ASP A 39 -4.45 4.99 -2.82
CA ASP A 39 -5.27 5.03 -4.01
C ASP A 39 -4.43 4.61 -5.22
N ARG A 40 -4.89 3.60 -5.97
CA ARG A 40 -4.28 3.26 -7.26
C ARG A 40 -4.19 4.53 -8.12
N GLY A 41 -3.01 4.80 -8.66
CA GLY A 41 -2.74 6.03 -9.41
C GLY A 41 -2.17 7.18 -8.58
N ALA A 42 -2.06 7.04 -7.24
CA ALA A 42 -1.33 8.00 -6.42
C ALA A 42 0.18 7.93 -6.70
N ALA A 43 0.87 9.06 -6.53
CA ALA A 43 2.32 9.09 -6.64
C ALA A 43 2.94 8.20 -5.55
N ALA A 44 3.86 7.32 -5.94
CA ALA A 44 4.59 6.50 -4.99
C ALA A 44 5.47 7.36 -4.08
N PRO A 45 5.47 7.15 -2.75
CA PRO A 45 6.37 7.84 -1.85
C PRO A 45 7.83 7.66 -2.27
N PRO A 46 8.63 8.75 -2.34
CA PRO A 46 10.02 8.64 -2.70
C PRO A 46 10.82 7.95 -1.60
N PHE A 47 11.88 7.26 -2.01
CA PHE A 47 12.88 6.74 -1.08
C PHE A 47 14.29 6.93 -1.65
N ASP A 48 15.25 7.08 -0.74
CA ASP A 48 16.69 7.09 -0.99
C ASP A 48 17.34 6.27 0.13
N LEU A 49 17.72 5.04 -0.17
CA LEU A 49 18.12 4.04 0.80
C LEU A 49 19.52 3.50 0.48
N PRO A 50 20.32 3.14 1.48
CA PRO A 50 21.59 2.46 1.24
C PRO A 50 21.34 1.08 0.60
N GLY A 51 22.04 0.81 -0.47
CA GLY A 51 22.00 -0.48 -1.14
C GLY A 51 23.03 -1.47 -0.59
N LYS A 52 22.85 -2.75 -0.94
CA LYS A 52 23.74 -3.85 -0.52
C LYS A 52 25.20 -3.61 -0.89
N ASP A 53 25.45 -3.02 -2.05
CA ASP A 53 26.79 -2.80 -2.60
C ASP A 53 27.35 -1.39 -2.29
N GLY A 54 26.72 -0.68 -1.33
CA GLY A 54 27.12 0.66 -0.91
C GLY A 54 26.56 1.79 -1.79
N ALA A 55 26.00 1.48 -2.97
CA ALA A 55 25.36 2.47 -3.80
C ALA A 55 23.95 2.81 -3.26
N ALA A 56 23.53 4.08 -3.35
CA ALA A 56 22.17 4.47 -2.96
C ALA A 56 21.13 3.95 -3.96
N VAL A 57 20.06 3.37 -3.44
CA VAL A 57 18.87 2.95 -4.19
C VAL A 57 17.82 4.04 -4.08
N GLN A 58 17.60 4.77 -5.16
CA GLN A 58 16.72 5.92 -5.21
C GLN A 58 15.56 5.64 -6.18
N LEU A 59 14.31 5.76 -5.71
CA LEU A 59 13.15 5.56 -6.58
C LEU A 59 13.17 6.50 -7.80
N ALA A 60 13.61 7.75 -7.61
CA ALA A 60 13.72 8.73 -8.68
C ALA A 60 14.63 8.30 -9.85
N LYS A 61 15.65 7.48 -9.58
CA LYS A 61 16.54 6.92 -10.61
C LYS A 61 15.95 5.73 -11.38
N LEU A 62 14.80 5.24 -10.93
CA LEU A 62 14.09 4.12 -11.54
C LEU A 62 12.90 4.59 -12.41
N GLN A 63 12.72 5.88 -12.57
CA GLN A 63 11.69 6.43 -13.47
C GLN A 63 11.84 5.86 -14.90
N GLY A 64 10.71 5.63 -15.55
CA GLY A 64 10.64 4.97 -16.86
C GLY A 64 10.68 3.45 -16.78
N ARG A 65 10.84 2.87 -15.60
CA ARG A 65 10.78 1.42 -15.35
C ARG A 65 9.51 1.03 -14.61
N LEU A 66 9.10 -0.19 -14.79
CA LEU A 66 8.14 -0.85 -13.90
C LEU A 66 8.91 -1.31 -12.66
N VAL A 67 8.57 -0.80 -11.48
CA VAL A 67 9.31 -1.11 -10.24
C VAL A 67 8.45 -1.97 -9.32
N TYR A 68 8.93 -3.17 -9.01
CA TYR A 68 8.32 -4.04 -8.00
C TYR A 68 9.09 -3.89 -6.70
N VAL A 69 8.50 -3.22 -5.71
CA VAL A 69 9.09 -3.03 -4.37
C VAL A 69 8.51 -4.07 -3.43
N ASP A 70 9.36 -4.87 -2.79
CA ASP A 70 8.98 -5.86 -1.78
C ASP A 70 9.60 -5.52 -0.43
N PHE A 71 8.80 -5.48 0.62
CA PHE A 71 9.24 -5.22 1.99
C PHE A 71 9.44 -6.55 2.72
N TRP A 72 10.64 -6.77 3.25
CA TRP A 72 11.03 -8.04 3.84
C TRP A 72 11.96 -7.91 5.07
N ALA A 73 12.06 -8.99 5.85
CA ALA A 73 13.03 -9.11 6.94
C ALA A 73 13.56 -10.55 7.02
N SER A 74 14.70 -10.74 7.63
CA SER A 74 15.37 -12.04 7.76
C SER A 74 14.56 -13.08 8.57
N TRP A 75 13.76 -12.62 9.52
CA TRP A 75 12.87 -13.43 10.37
C TRP A 75 11.51 -13.72 9.74
N CYS A 76 11.23 -13.18 8.58
CA CYS A 76 9.95 -13.35 7.87
C CYS A 76 9.97 -14.66 7.05
N GLY A 77 9.29 -15.68 7.52
CA GLY A 77 9.22 -17.00 6.83
C GLY A 77 8.66 -16.92 5.40
N PRO A 78 7.50 -16.30 5.17
CA PRO A 78 6.94 -16.14 3.81
C PRO A 78 7.83 -15.32 2.88
N CYS A 79 8.62 -14.37 3.41
CA CYS A 79 9.59 -13.62 2.60
C CYS A 79 10.66 -14.52 1.99
N ARG A 80 11.09 -15.57 2.71
CA ARG A 80 12.02 -16.58 2.18
C ARG A 80 11.45 -17.31 0.96
N GLN A 81 10.14 -17.49 0.90
CA GLN A 81 9.44 -18.14 -0.23
C GLN A 81 9.30 -17.20 -1.45
N SER A 82 9.18 -15.89 -1.23
CA SER A 82 9.05 -14.92 -2.35
C SER A 82 10.36 -14.69 -3.10
N PHE A 83 11.53 -14.87 -2.47
CA PHE A 83 12.84 -14.57 -3.08
C PHE A 83 13.14 -15.35 -4.37
N PRO A 84 12.94 -16.68 -4.45
CA PRO A 84 13.14 -17.41 -5.70
C PRO A 84 12.24 -16.90 -6.83
N TRP A 85 10.99 -16.57 -6.52
CA TRP A 85 10.04 -16.02 -7.49
C TRP A 85 10.48 -14.61 -7.94
N MET A 86 10.89 -13.74 -7.02
CA MET A 86 11.40 -12.40 -7.38
C MET A 86 12.67 -12.47 -8.24
N ASN A 87 13.56 -13.43 -7.97
CA ASN A 87 14.72 -13.71 -8.83
C ASN A 87 14.31 -14.10 -10.25
N ASP A 88 13.28 -14.95 -10.39
CA ASP A 88 12.73 -15.35 -11.69
C ASP A 88 12.10 -14.15 -12.41
N MET A 89 11.30 -13.33 -11.72
CA MET A 89 10.69 -12.13 -12.31
C MET A 89 11.76 -11.15 -12.80
N GLN A 90 12.79 -10.88 -12.00
CA GLN A 90 13.91 -10.01 -12.42
C GLN A 90 14.64 -10.59 -13.63
N ALA A 91 14.89 -11.89 -13.67
CA ALA A 91 15.58 -12.54 -14.79
C ALA A 91 14.76 -12.47 -16.09
N ARG A 92 13.45 -12.72 -16.02
CA ARG A 92 12.58 -12.80 -17.19
C ARG A 92 12.16 -11.43 -17.73
N TYR A 93 11.94 -10.48 -16.86
CA TYR A 93 11.35 -9.18 -17.21
C TYR A 93 12.31 -8.00 -17.07
N GLY A 94 13.49 -8.19 -16.47
CA GLY A 94 14.47 -7.12 -16.27
C GLY A 94 14.88 -6.43 -17.57
N ALA A 95 15.16 -7.18 -18.62
CA ALA A 95 15.48 -6.64 -19.95
C ALA A 95 14.27 -5.94 -20.63
N ARG A 96 13.06 -6.20 -20.14
CA ARG A 96 11.80 -5.60 -20.60
C ARG A 96 11.37 -4.39 -19.77
N GLY A 97 12.23 -3.93 -18.85
CA GLY A 97 12.00 -2.73 -18.07
C GLY A 97 11.55 -2.96 -16.63
N LEU A 98 11.42 -4.22 -16.15
CA LEU A 98 11.15 -4.48 -14.73
C LEU A 98 12.41 -4.23 -13.89
N GLN A 99 12.21 -3.60 -12.74
CA GLN A 99 13.20 -3.51 -11.67
C GLN A 99 12.59 -4.02 -10.37
N VAL A 100 13.10 -5.11 -9.85
CA VAL A 100 12.73 -5.61 -8.53
C VAL A 100 13.65 -4.98 -7.47
N VAL A 101 13.04 -4.46 -6.39
CA VAL A 101 13.73 -3.84 -5.26
C VAL A 101 13.20 -4.48 -3.97
N GLY A 102 14.05 -5.21 -3.26
CA GLY A 102 13.74 -5.72 -1.92
C GLY A 102 14.21 -4.74 -0.85
N VAL A 103 13.28 -4.13 -0.12
CA VAL A 103 13.58 -3.22 0.99
C VAL A 103 13.60 -4.03 2.29
N ASN A 104 14.78 -4.17 2.86
CA ASN A 104 15.01 -4.89 4.10
C ASN A 104 14.70 -4.01 5.32
N LEU A 105 13.99 -4.57 6.30
CA LEU A 105 13.54 -3.88 7.51
C LEU A 105 14.19 -4.43 8.80
N ASP A 106 15.22 -5.24 8.69
CA ASP A 106 15.98 -5.70 9.88
C ASP A 106 16.65 -4.51 10.57
N ALA A 107 16.52 -4.42 11.87
CA ALA A 107 17.19 -3.40 12.67
C ALA A 107 18.72 -3.51 12.62
N LYS A 108 19.24 -4.73 12.36
CA LYS A 108 20.65 -5.02 12.20
C LYS A 108 20.92 -5.55 10.80
N SER A 109 21.75 -4.86 10.05
CA SER A 109 22.12 -5.26 8.68
C SER A 109 22.79 -6.64 8.59
N ASP A 110 23.45 -7.11 9.67
CA ASP A 110 24.07 -8.43 9.70
C ASP A 110 23.05 -9.57 9.65
N ASP A 111 21.85 -9.38 10.17
CA ASP A 111 20.77 -10.37 10.08
C ASP A 111 20.34 -10.54 8.61
N ALA A 112 20.15 -9.42 7.91
CA ALA A 112 19.86 -9.43 6.48
C ALA A 112 21.00 -10.05 5.66
N ARG A 113 22.26 -9.77 6.01
CA ARG A 113 23.42 -10.34 5.29
C ARG A 113 23.48 -11.85 5.44
N ARG A 114 23.23 -12.39 6.64
CA ARG A 114 23.16 -13.85 6.87
C ARG A 114 22.03 -14.47 6.04
N PHE A 115 20.86 -13.87 6.05
CA PHE A 115 19.74 -14.32 5.21
C PHE A 115 20.11 -14.34 3.72
N LEU A 116 20.74 -13.29 3.21
CA LEU A 116 21.13 -13.19 1.80
C LEU A 116 22.25 -14.17 1.41
N ALA A 117 23.07 -14.61 2.36
CA ALA A 117 24.06 -15.66 2.12
C ALA A 117 23.39 -17.04 1.89
N GLU A 118 22.28 -17.32 2.59
CA GLU A 118 21.51 -18.56 2.46
C GLU A 118 20.47 -18.49 1.33
N THR A 119 19.91 -17.30 1.09
CA THR A 119 18.85 -17.04 0.12
C THR A 119 19.27 -15.87 -0.79
N PRO A 120 20.10 -16.12 -1.80
CA PRO A 120 20.67 -15.07 -2.63
C PRO A 120 19.62 -14.28 -3.42
N ALA A 121 19.70 -12.95 -3.37
CA ALA A 121 18.94 -12.05 -4.23
C ALA A 121 19.74 -11.72 -5.50
N ARG A 122 19.11 -11.89 -6.66
CA ARG A 122 19.60 -11.47 -7.98
C ARG A 122 18.93 -10.21 -8.46
N PHE A 123 18.28 -9.49 -7.55
CA PHE A 123 17.62 -8.20 -7.71
C PHE A 123 18.22 -7.19 -6.73
N THR A 124 17.83 -5.94 -6.85
CA THR A 124 18.33 -4.86 -5.99
C THR A 124 17.87 -5.02 -4.55
N ILE A 125 18.79 -4.89 -3.61
CA ILE A 125 18.51 -4.86 -2.17
C ILE A 125 18.82 -3.47 -1.65
N ALA A 126 17.88 -2.92 -0.89
CA ALA A 126 18.01 -1.68 -0.12
C ALA A 126 17.73 -1.95 1.37
N PHE A 127 18.26 -1.12 2.25
CA PHE A 127 18.10 -1.26 3.70
C PHE A 127 17.39 -0.06 4.30
N ASP A 128 16.33 -0.30 5.08
CA ASP A 128 15.62 0.71 5.84
C ASP A 128 15.40 0.26 7.30
N PRO A 129 16.45 0.21 8.13
CA PRO A 129 16.34 -0.22 9.53
C PRO A 129 15.47 0.72 10.37
N ALA A 130 15.24 1.96 9.92
CA ALA A 130 14.35 2.91 10.57
C ALA A 130 12.88 2.66 10.23
N GLY A 131 12.58 1.88 9.18
CA GLY A 131 11.22 1.59 8.72
C GLY A 131 10.46 2.83 8.24
N ALA A 132 11.17 3.83 7.74
CA ALA A 132 10.52 5.07 7.25
C ALA A 132 9.75 4.82 5.96
N THR A 133 10.32 4.02 5.05
CA THR A 133 9.71 3.69 3.76
C THR A 133 8.41 2.88 3.94
N PRO A 134 8.39 1.73 4.65
CA PRO A 134 7.13 1.00 4.82
C PRO A 134 6.05 1.82 5.52
N ARG A 135 6.39 2.72 6.44
CA ARG A 135 5.40 3.64 7.02
C ARG A 135 4.83 4.61 5.98
N ALA A 136 5.71 5.19 5.12
CA ALA A 136 5.26 6.07 4.05
C ALA A 136 4.36 5.33 3.03
N TYR A 137 4.62 4.04 2.81
CA TYR A 137 3.80 3.15 1.96
C TYR A 137 2.63 2.50 2.71
N GLY A 138 2.36 2.86 3.96
CA GLY A 138 1.24 2.32 4.75
C GLY A 138 1.32 0.80 5.00
N ILE A 139 2.50 0.19 4.85
CA ILE A 139 2.72 -1.25 5.00
C ILE A 139 2.53 -1.65 6.47
N LYS A 140 1.70 -2.66 6.70
CA LYS A 140 1.33 -3.13 8.04
C LYS A 140 1.95 -4.49 8.40
N GLY A 141 2.48 -5.20 7.43
CA GLY A 141 3.06 -6.53 7.63
C GLY A 141 3.98 -6.94 6.49
N MET A 142 4.66 -8.08 6.64
CA MET A 142 5.61 -8.61 5.65
C MET A 142 5.30 -10.07 5.30
N PRO A 143 5.59 -10.49 4.05
CA PRO A 143 5.97 -9.61 2.95
C PRO A 143 4.78 -8.73 2.52
N SER A 144 5.07 -7.56 2.01
CA SER A 144 4.12 -6.75 1.27
C SER A 144 4.83 -6.16 0.07
N SER A 145 4.13 -6.05 -1.03
CA SER A 145 4.72 -5.54 -2.26
C SER A 145 3.88 -4.45 -2.90
N VAL A 146 4.56 -3.57 -3.61
CA VAL A 146 3.95 -2.46 -4.35
C VAL A 146 4.53 -2.44 -5.76
N LEU A 147 3.66 -2.41 -6.77
CA LEU A 147 4.05 -2.22 -8.15
C LEU A 147 3.89 -0.75 -8.52
N ILE A 148 4.96 -0.15 -9.02
CA ILE A 148 5.03 1.26 -9.39
C ILE A 148 5.27 1.34 -10.89
N GLY A 149 4.43 2.12 -11.56
CA GLY A 149 4.52 2.34 -13.00
C GLY A 149 5.69 3.21 -13.43
N PRO A 150 6.00 3.24 -14.73
CA PRO A 150 7.06 4.10 -15.30
C PRO A 150 6.84 5.59 -15.03
N ASP A 151 5.60 6.00 -14.78
CA ASP A 151 5.22 7.38 -14.43
C ASP A 151 5.36 7.69 -12.92
N GLY A 152 5.86 6.72 -12.12
CA GLY A 152 6.04 6.85 -10.68
C GLY A 152 4.76 6.69 -9.84
N LYS A 153 3.68 6.19 -10.43
CA LYS A 153 2.42 5.97 -9.71
C LYS A 153 2.27 4.54 -9.25
N VAL A 154 1.60 4.35 -8.12
CA VAL A 154 1.25 3.02 -7.60
C VAL A 154 0.19 2.38 -8.50
N LEU A 155 0.49 1.23 -9.05
CA LEU A 155 -0.40 0.45 -9.90
C LEU A 155 -1.11 -0.67 -9.13
N TYR A 156 -0.41 -1.30 -8.18
CA TYR A 156 -0.90 -2.46 -7.46
C TYR A 156 -0.21 -2.61 -6.11
N GLU A 157 -0.92 -3.12 -5.12
CA GLU A 157 -0.42 -3.49 -3.80
C GLU A 157 -0.84 -4.91 -3.46
N HIS A 158 0.04 -5.65 -2.80
CA HIS A 158 -0.23 -7.00 -2.34
C HIS A 158 0.35 -7.23 -0.95
N ALA A 159 -0.41 -7.90 -0.09
CA ALA A 159 0.01 -8.26 1.26
C ALA A 159 0.10 -9.77 1.40
N GLY A 160 1.21 -10.26 1.94
CA GLY A 160 1.51 -11.67 2.03
C GLY A 160 2.22 -12.22 0.79
N PHE A 161 2.56 -13.52 0.84
CA PHE A 161 3.06 -14.27 -0.31
C PHE A 161 2.82 -15.76 -0.08
N THR A 162 2.12 -16.35 -1.00
CA THR A 162 1.90 -17.80 -1.08
C THR A 162 2.18 -18.31 -2.49
N GLU A 163 2.23 -19.62 -2.67
CA GLU A 163 2.40 -20.22 -3.98
C GLU A 163 1.26 -19.83 -4.96
N ALA A 164 0.04 -19.66 -4.43
CA ALA A 164 -1.13 -19.28 -5.22
C ALA A 164 -1.05 -17.84 -5.77
N ASP A 165 -0.33 -16.94 -5.09
CA ASP A 165 -0.22 -15.54 -5.48
C ASP A 165 0.70 -15.32 -6.70
N ARG A 166 1.58 -16.27 -7.00
CA ARG A 166 2.60 -16.15 -8.06
C ARG A 166 2.01 -15.80 -9.42
N ALA A 167 0.95 -16.50 -9.80
CA ALA A 167 0.35 -16.32 -11.13
C ALA A 167 -0.32 -14.93 -11.24
N GLU A 168 -1.01 -14.49 -10.21
CA GLU A 168 -1.64 -13.17 -10.17
C GLU A 168 -0.60 -12.06 -10.22
N LEU A 169 0.41 -12.13 -9.35
CA LEU A 169 1.49 -11.13 -9.29
C LEU A 169 2.27 -11.05 -10.62
N GLU A 170 2.53 -12.19 -11.27
CA GLU A 170 3.16 -12.20 -12.58
C GLU A 170 2.27 -11.55 -13.65
N GLN A 171 0.96 -11.82 -13.65
CA GLN A 171 0.02 -11.16 -14.58
C GLN A 171 0.00 -9.65 -14.42
N VAL A 172 0.13 -9.15 -13.19
CA VAL A 172 0.18 -7.70 -12.92
C VAL A 172 1.47 -7.07 -13.46
N ILE A 173 2.60 -7.80 -13.39
CA ILE A 173 3.89 -7.37 -13.95
C ILE A 173 3.87 -7.34 -15.49
N GLN A 174 3.06 -8.17 -16.13
CA GLN A 174 3.01 -8.30 -17.60
C GLN A 174 2.14 -7.25 -18.28
N LYS A 175 1.27 -6.56 -17.55
CA LYS A 175 0.34 -5.53 -18.08
C LYS A 175 1.04 -4.21 -18.34
#